data_a78fe2a788543f834186f7ae0f92aa57
#
_entry.id   a78fe2a788543f834186f7ae0f92aa57
#
_cell.length_a   1.000
_cell.length_b   1.000
_cell.length_c   1.000
_cell.angle_alpha   90.00
_cell.angle_beta   90.00
_cell.angle_gamma   90.00
#
_symmetry.space_group_name_H-M   'P 1'
#
loop_
_entity.id
_entity.type
_entity.pdbx_description
1 polymer ?
#
loop_
_entity_poly.entity_id
_entity_poly.type
_entity_poly.pdbx_seq_one_letter_code
_entity_poly.pdbx_strand_id
1 'polypeptide(L)'
;MVCFGHVGLFESYFNQTLDVEGDFGRAIAIGMQSGFDRKFHPLVWLRNQWHEWRFGNRSIAQARTNARFHYGLGADFYGYWLDLPLMMYTCAYWKPDTRTVEEAQRNKIEHVCGKIQLKPGETVVDIGCGFGGFMLHAWEQYGVRACGVNTTTEQVEWLRDQIQQRGLADELDVREADFREVHAQFDKVVSIGVLEHAGRDQLRSVVKAHADFLKPGGLGMLHFIGHVGVRDTEFFIRRHVFPGGWIPSLAQTIEAMEAAGLEVVDIENLRRHYAHTLDAWTERFDRNWDKIHALDPKRFDERFRRIWRTYLVACAEMFRSPHARTHLFQIVFSKGNINTDNYPMSRSFLYREELARQSAAPEREKSTA
;
A
#
# COMPACT_ATOMS: atom_id res chain seq x y z
N MET A 1 26.23 -7.93 15.55
CA MET A 1 25.80 -6.52 15.73
C MET A 1 26.77 -5.52 15.10
N VAL A 2 28.04 -5.47 15.53
CA VAL A 2 28.99 -4.42 15.07
C VAL A 2 29.09 -4.30 13.55
N CYS A 3 29.18 -5.42 12.82
CA CYS A 3 29.35 -5.41 11.36
C CYS A 3 28.07 -5.18 10.55
N PHE A 4 26.88 -5.33 11.15
CA PHE A 4 25.60 -5.31 10.44
C PHE A 4 24.59 -4.30 11.00
N GLY A 5 25.01 -3.47 11.97
CA GLY A 5 24.16 -2.41 12.54
C GLY A 5 22.79 -2.89 13.01
N HIS A 6 21.76 -2.12 12.69
CA HIS A 6 20.37 -2.46 13.04
C HIS A 6 19.88 -3.76 12.39
N VAL A 7 20.37 -4.13 11.20
CA VAL A 7 20.03 -5.43 10.57
C VAL A 7 20.54 -6.59 11.42
N GLY A 8 21.78 -6.49 11.95
CA GLY A 8 22.34 -7.51 12.86
C GLY A 8 21.59 -7.59 14.19
N LEU A 9 21.07 -6.45 14.68
CA LEU A 9 20.21 -6.41 15.87
C LEU A 9 18.89 -7.17 15.64
N PHE A 10 18.23 -6.90 14.52
CA PHE A 10 16.99 -7.58 14.13
C PHE A 10 17.22 -9.09 13.96
N GLU A 11 18.29 -9.50 13.29
CA GLU A 11 18.60 -10.95 13.16
C GLU A 11 18.83 -11.63 14.51
N SER A 12 19.46 -10.94 15.47
CA SER A 12 19.64 -11.47 16.83
C SER A 12 18.29 -11.62 17.53
N TYR A 13 17.37 -10.67 17.34
CA TYR A 13 16.00 -10.75 17.87
C TYR A 13 15.21 -11.89 17.21
N PHE A 14 15.31 -12.06 15.89
CA PHE A 14 14.62 -13.15 15.16
C PHE A 14 15.11 -14.52 15.57
N ASN A 15 16.40 -14.65 15.86
CA ASN A 15 17.02 -15.89 16.30
C ASN A 15 16.93 -16.12 17.82
N GLN A 16 16.19 -15.28 18.55
CA GLN A 16 15.97 -15.38 20.00
C GLN A 16 17.28 -15.30 20.84
N THR A 17 18.37 -14.76 20.27
CA THR A 17 19.62 -14.49 21.00
C THR A 17 19.64 -13.11 21.65
N LEU A 18 18.64 -12.29 21.33
CA LEU A 18 18.32 -11.01 21.95
C LEU A 18 16.82 -10.96 22.20
N ASP A 19 16.40 -10.38 23.30
CA ASP A 19 15.01 -10.05 23.56
C ASP A 19 14.84 -8.59 23.96
N VAL A 20 13.60 -8.07 23.90
CA VAL A 20 13.25 -6.71 24.31
C VAL A 20 12.17 -6.80 25.37
N GLU A 21 12.51 -6.37 26.58
CA GLU A 21 11.56 -6.26 27.68
C GLU A 21 10.85 -4.89 27.63
N GLY A 22 9.52 -4.90 27.73
CA GLY A 22 8.69 -3.69 27.71
C GLY A 22 8.19 -3.31 26.33
N ASP A 23 8.12 -2.01 26.04
CA ASP A 23 7.55 -1.47 24.81
C ASP A 23 8.51 -1.59 23.63
N PHE A 24 8.21 -2.53 22.74
CA PHE A 24 9.00 -2.78 21.53
C PHE A 24 8.98 -1.61 20.55
N GLY A 25 7.84 -0.92 20.39
CA GLY A 25 7.72 0.26 19.54
C GLY A 25 8.60 1.40 20.02
N ARG A 26 8.62 1.64 21.33
CA ARG A 26 9.50 2.63 21.94
C ARG A 26 10.99 2.32 21.75
N ALA A 27 11.38 1.04 21.86
CA ALA A 27 12.75 0.62 21.58
C ALA A 27 13.17 0.92 20.13
N ILE A 28 12.30 0.61 19.16
CA ILE A 28 12.51 0.95 17.74
C ILE A 28 12.59 2.47 17.54
N ALA A 29 11.67 3.24 18.13
CA ALA A 29 11.65 4.70 18.03
C ALA A 29 12.95 5.34 18.56
N ILE A 30 13.47 4.87 19.68
CA ILE A 30 14.77 5.32 20.24
C ILE A 30 15.91 5.00 19.27
N GLY A 31 15.94 3.79 18.69
CA GLY A 31 16.93 3.40 17.69
C GLY A 31 16.91 4.34 16.47
N MET A 32 15.73 4.67 15.95
CA MET A 32 15.57 5.61 14.84
C MET A 32 15.96 7.06 15.20
N GLN A 33 15.56 7.55 16.39
CA GLN A 33 15.92 8.88 16.87
C GLN A 33 17.42 9.04 17.03
N SER A 34 18.12 8.03 17.51
CA SER A 34 19.59 8.00 17.63
C SER A 34 20.31 7.93 16.28
N GLY A 35 19.57 7.74 15.18
CA GLY A 35 20.12 7.58 13.83
C GLY A 35 20.86 6.25 13.61
N PHE A 36 20.60 5.26 14.44
CA PHE A 36 21.25 3.95 14.33
C PHE A 36 20.91 3.24 13.02
N ASP A 37 19.70 3.43 12.51
CA ASP A 37 19.20 2.97 11.21
C ASP A 37 19.89 3.65 10.02
N ARG A 38 20.48 4.83 10.21
CA ARG A 38 21.08 5.66 9.15
C ARG A 38 22.57 5.49 9.00
N LYS A 39 23.23 4.75 9.89
CA LYS A 39 24.65 4.48 9.81
C LYS A 39 24.96 3.59 8.61
N PHE A 40 25.90 4.03 7.78
CA PHE A 40 26.35 3.25 6.64
C PHE A 40 27.14 2.01 7.09
N HIS A 41 26.71 0.84 6.64
CA HIS A 41 27.37 -0.43 6.89
C HIS A 41 27.73 -1.09 5.55
N PRO A 42 29.00 -1.09 5.14
CA PRO A 42 29.43 -1.57 3.81
C PRO A 42 28.94 -3.00 3.50
N LEU A 43 29.02 -3.90 4.47
CA LEU A 43 28.59 -5.30 4.29
C LEU A 43 27.05 -5.43 4.11
N VAL A 44 26.27 -4.60 4.79
CA VAL A 44 24.83 -4.55 4.60
C VAL A 44 24.50 -3.98 3.23
N TRP A 45 25.20 -2.91 2.83
CA TRP A 45 25.03 -2.31 1.51
C TRP A 45 25.36 -3.29 0.38
N LEU A 46 26.52 -3.98 0.44
CA LEU A 46 26.88 -5.00 -0.55
C LEU A 46 25.85 -6.13 -0.63
N ARG A 47 25.35 -6.62 0.51
CA ARG A 47 24.31 -7.64 0.55
C ARG A 47 22.99 -7.14 -0.03
N ASN A 48 22.63 -5.89 0.24
CA ASN A 48 21.43 -5.27 -0.30
C ASN A 48 21.51 -5.14 -1.83
N GLN A 49 22.66 -4.68 -2.37
CA GLN A 49 22.87 -4.60 -3.82
C GLN A 49 22.84 -5.98 -4.48
N TRP A 50 23.50 -6.96 -3.88
CA TRP A 50 23.47 -8.35 -4.36
C TRP A 50 22.05 -8.91 -4.35
N HIS A 51 21.27 -8.65 -3.27
CA HIS A 51 19.90 -9.10 -3.15
C HIS A 51 19.01 -8.47 -4.22
N GLU A 52 19.13 -7.15 -4.45
CA GLU A 52 18.41 -6.46 -5.53
C GLU A 52 18.77 -7.03 -6.91
N TRP A 53 20.05 -7.28 -7.14
CA TRP A 53 20.49 -7.89 -8.39
C TRP A 53 19.93 -9.31 -8.57
N ARG A 54 19.93 -10.13 -7.53
CA ARG A 54 19.51 -11.55 -7.59
C ARG A 54 18.00 -11.74 -7.63
N PHE A 55 17.23 -10.92 -6.91
CA PHE A 55 15.79 -11.06 -6.70
C PHE A 55 14.96 -9.92 -7.30
N GLY A 56 15.55 -8.98 -8.02
CA GLY A 56 14.82 -7.87 -8.64
C GLY A 56 13.78 -8.34 -9.65
N ASN A 57 12.65 -7.64 -9.75
CA ASN A 57 11.47 -8.01 -10.54
C ASN A 57 11.63 -7.73 -12.05
N ARG A 58 12.79 -8.09 -12.62
CA ARG A 58 13.10 -7.88 -14.05
C ARG A 58 12.30 -8.78 -14.99
N SER A 59 11.98 -9.99 -14.55
CA SER A 59 11.14 -10.92 -15.31
C SER A 59 9.80 -11.13 -14.63
N ILE A 60 8.76 -11.44 -15.41
CA ILE A 60 7.41 -11.78 -14.92
C ILE A 60 7.47 -12.97 -13.96
N ALA A 61 8.24 -14.01 -14.29
CA ALA A 61 8.40 -15.18 -13.43
C ALA A 61 8.99 -14.84 -12.06
N GLN A 62 10.02 -13.97 -12.01
CA GLN A 62 10.60 -13.54 -10.74
C GLN A 62 9.63 -12.64 -9.95
N ALA A 63 8.91 -11.75 -10.63
CA ALA A 63 7.90 -10.90 -10.01
C ALA A 63 6.78 -11.72 -9.36
N ARG A 64 6.27 -12.76 -10.07
CA ARG A 64 5.29 -13.71 -9.52
C ARG A 64 5.84 -14.48 -8.31
N THR A 65 7.07 -14.96 -8.38
CA THR A 65 7.71 -15.66 -7.25
C THR A 65 7.83 -14.75 -6.02
N ASN A 66 8.26 -13.51 -6.20
CA ASN A 66 8.41 -12.54 -5.12
C ASN A 66 7.06 -12.11 -4.53
N ALA A 67 6.05 -11.89 -5.36
CA ALA A 67 4.69 -11.59 -4.91
C ALA A 67 4.12 -12.75 -4.08
N ARG A 68 4.25 -13.99 -4.58
CA ARG A 68 3.78 -15.18 -3.86
C ARG A 68 4.49 -15.42 -2.53
N PHE A 69 5.78 -15.06 -2.42
CA PHE A 69 6.51 -15.18 -1.16
C PHE A 69 5.81 -14.41 -0.04
N HIS A 70 5.35 -13.20 -0.31
CA HIS A 70 4.68 -12.35 0.68
C HIS A 70 3.17 -12.59 0.73
N TYR A 71 2.47 -12.51 -0.40
CA TYR A 71 1.01 -12.56 -0.47
C TYR A 71 0.41 -13.97 -0.48
N GLY A 72 1.20 -15.00 -0.75
CA GLY A 72 0.80 -16.41 -0.72
C GLY A 72 0.74 -17.04 0.69
N LEU A 73 0.54 -16.22 1.74
CA LEU A 73 0.36 -16.70 3.13
C LEU A 73 -1.05 -17.22 3.40
N GLY A 74 -1.99 -16.97 2.47
CA GLY A 74 -3.36 -17.43 2.55
C GLY A 74 -4.33 -16.37 3.11
N ALA A 75 -5.59 -16.43 2.65
CA ALA A 75 -6.63 -15.49 3.05
C ALA A 75 -6.92 -15.54 4.56
N ASP A 76 -6.87 -16.73 5.16
CA ASP A 76 -7.09 -16.91 6.61
C ASP A 76 -6.05 -16.16 7.44
N PHE A 77 -4.77 -16.22 7.05
CA PHE A 77 -3.71 -15.46 7.72
C PHE A 77 -3.99 -13.96 7.69
N TYR A 78 -4.32 -13.42 6.52
CA TYR A 78 -4.62 -11.99 6.36
C TYR A 78 -5.92 -11.59 7.06
N GLY A 79 -6.95 -12.44 7.05
CA GLY A 79 -8.23 -12.20 7.70
C GLY A 79 -8.16 -12.01 9.22
N TYR A 80 -7.12 -12.51 9.89
CA TYR A 80 -6.95 -12.33 11.32
C TYR A 80 -6.52 -10.91 11.73
N TRP A 81 -5.94 -10.13 10.82
CA TRP A 81 -5.41 -8.82 11.19
C TRP A 81 -5.72 -7.67 10.21
N LEU A 82 -6.17 -7.97 8.99
CA LEU A 82 -6.74 -6.94 8.10
C LEU A 82 -8.19 -6.60 8.48
N ASP A 83 -8.75 -5.59 7.84
CA ASP A 83 -10.16 -5.23 7.91
C ASP A 83 -11.04 -6.26 7.20
N LEU A 84 -12.23 -6.48 7.71
CA LEU A 84 -13.25 -7.29 7.07
C LEU A 84 -14.49 -6.42 6.73
N PRO A 85 -15.13 -6.65 5.59
CA PRO A 85 -14.88 -7.74 4.61
C PRO A 85 -13.91 -7.37 3.47
N LEU A 86 -13.31 -6.17 3.45
CA LEU A 86 -12.59 -5.64 2.29
C LEU A 86 -11.16 -6.19 2.16
N MET A 87 -10.55 -6.64 3.27
CA MET A 87 -9.18 -7.19 3.33
C MET A 87 -8.14 -6.31 2.62
N MET A 88 -8.18 -5.01 2.90
CA MET A 88 -7.30 -4.03 2.27
C MET A 88 -5.92 -4.00 2.94
N TYR A 89 -4.92 -4.57 2.29
CA TYR A 89 -3.55 -4.58 2.80
C TYR A 89 -2.73 -3.37 2.31
N THR A 90 -3.29 -2.18 2.51
CA THR A 90 -2.69 -0.89 2.14
C THR A 90 -3.10 0.19 3.13
N CYS A 91 -2.42 1.34 3.12
CA CYS A 91 -2.72 2.44 4.02
C CYS A 91 -4.19 2.84 3.97
N ALA A 92 -4.82 2.95 5.12
CA ALA A 92 -6.19 3.44 5.30
C ALA A 92 -6.24 4.98 5.40
N TYR A 93 -7.44 5.57 5.35
CA TYR A 93 -7.65 7.01 5.52
C TYR A 93 -8.42 7.29 6.81
N TRP A 94 -7.75 7.87 7.80
CA TRP A 94 -8.27 8.14 9.13
C TRP A 94 -8.81 9.56 9.20
N LYS A 95 -10.13 9.71 9.18
CA LYS A 95 -10.82 10.98 9.49
C LYS A 95 -10.80 11.23 11.00
N PRO A 96 -11.02 12.46 11.49
CA PRO A 96 -10.96 12.78 12.93
C PRO A 96 -11.84 11.90 13.83
N ASP A 97 -12.98 11.42 13.34
CA ASP A 97 -13.95 10.61 14.04
C ASP A 97 -13.87 9.10 13.74
N THR A 98 -12.90 8.68 12.91
CA THR A 98 -12.66 7.28 12.56
C THR A 98 -12.14 6.48 13.77
N ARG A 99 -12.79 5.36 14.10
CA ARG A 99 -12.47 4.56 15.28
C ARG A 99 -11.91 3.18 14.97
N THR A 100 -12.21 2.64 13.80
CA THR A 100 -11.82 1.27 13.41
C THR A 100 -11.07 1.27 12.09
N VAL A 101 -10.28 0.24 11.87
CA VAL A 101 -9.57 0.09 10.58
C VAL A 101 -10.55 -0.20 9.44
N GLU A 102 -11.69 -0.83 9.71
CA GLU A 102 -12.77 -1.04 8.74
C GLU A 102 -13.33 0.30 8.23
N GLU A 103 -13.63 1.22 9.14
CA GLU A 103 -14.06 2.57 8.78
C GLU A 103 -12.98 3.32 8.01
N ALA A 104 -11.73 3.23 8.47
CA ALA A 104 -10.60 3.88 7.82
C ALA A 104 -10.35 3.35 6.40
N GLN A 105 -10.53 2.05 6.16
CA GLN A 105 -10.39 1.46 4.83
C GLN A 105 -11.56 1.86 3.91
N ARG A 106 -12.79 1.88 4.40
CA ARG A 106 -13.92 2.45 3.64
C ARG A 106 -13.68 3.90 3.28
N ASN A 107 -13.27 4.73 4.25
CA ASN A 107 -12.92 6.12 4.01
C ASN A 107 -11.84 6.27 2.93
N LYS A 108 -10.85 5.37 2.91
CA LYS A 108 -9.79 5.39 1.88
C LYS A 108 -10.35 5.10 0.49
N ILE A 109 -11.23 4.11 0.34
CA ILE A 109 -11.82 3.78 -0.95
C ILE A 109 -12.71 4.92 -1.45
N GLU A 110 -13.57 5.48 -0.56
CA GLU A 110 -14.39 6.65 -0.87
C GLU A 110 -13.54 7.85 -1.31
N HIS A 111 -12.43 8.09 -0.61
CA HIS A 111 -11.50 9.17 -0.96
C HIS A 111 -10.86 8.96 -2.33
N VAL A 112 -10.50 7.70 -2.67
CA VAL A 112 -10.00 7.32 -4.00
C VAL A 112 -11.06 7.52 -5.06
N CYS A 113 -12.28 7.01 -4.87
CA CYS A 113 -13.40 7.15 -5.80
C CYS A 113 -13.75 8.63 -6.05
N GLY A 114 -13.77 9.42 -4.97
CA GLY A 114 -13.97 10.87 -5.07
C GLY A 114 -12.89 11.56 -5.90
N LYS A 115 -11.61 11.25 -5.64
CA LYS A 115 -10.47 11.83 -6.35
C LYS A 115 -10.48 11.56 -7.86
N ILE A 116 -10.85 10.35 -8.28
CA ILE A 116 -10.95 10.01 -9.71
C ILE A 116 -12.30 10.37 -10.31
N GLN A 117 -13.19 11.04 -9.56
CA GLN A 117 -14.54 11.40 -10.02
C GLN A 117 -15.30 10.21 -10.60
N LEU A 118 -15.31 9.08 -9.86
CA LEU A 118 -15.92 7.84 -10.31
C LEU A 118 -17.43 7.99 -10.48
N LYS A 119 -17.98 7.54 -11.62
CA LYS A 119 -19.40 7.69 -11.99
C LYS A 119 -20.04 6.34 -12.29
N PRO A 120 -21.35 6.19 -12.08
CA PRO A 120 -22.08 4.98 -12.45
C PRO A 120 -21.90 4.62 -13.93
N GLY A 121 -21.75 3.33 -14.21
CA GLY A 121 -21.59 2.77 -15.56
C GLY A 121 -20.18 2.88 -16.15
N GLU A 122 -19.24 3.60 -15.50
CA GLU A 122 -17.84 3.63 -15.94
C GLU A 122 -17.15 2.27 -15.75
N THR A 123 -16.11 2.04 -16.54
CA THR A 123 -15.21 0.90 -16.42
C THR A 123 -13.95 1.30 -15.65
N VAL A 124 -13.56 0.50 -14.66
CA VAL A 124 -12.34 0.75 -13.87
C VAL A 124 -11.43 -0.48 -13.87
N VAL A 125 -10.11 -0.27 -14.00
CA VAL A 125 -9.13 -1.31 -13.74
C VAL A 125 -8.45 -1.05 -12.40
N ASP A 126 -8.34 -2.11 -11.57
CA ASP A 126 -7.56 -2.12 -10.32
C ASP A 126 -6.31 -2.97 -10.55
N ILE A 127 -5.17 -2.29 -10.70
CA ILE A 127 -3.88 -2.95 -10.93
C ILE A 127 -3.31 -3.36 -9.57
N GLY A 128 -3.08 -4.66 -9.39
CA GLY A 128 -2.72 -5.24 -8.09
C GLY A 128 -3.89 -5.25 -7.12
N CYS A 129 -5.04 -5.72 -7.58
CA CYS A 129 -6.32 -5.63 -6.86
C CYS A 129 -6.37 -6.37 -5.50
N GLY A 130 -5.35 -7.14 -5.13
CA GLY A 130 -5.33 -7.90 -3.88
C GLY A 130 -6.54 -8.83 -3.75
N PHE A 131 -7.26 -8.73 -2.65
CA PHE A 131 -8.52 -9.45 -2.40
C PHE A 131 -9.76 -8.74 -3.00
N GLY A 132 -9.58 -7.71 -3.84
CA GLY A 132 -10.66 -7.05 -4.56
C GLY A 132 -11.50 -6.07 -3.75
N GLY A 133 -11.07 -5.67 -2.56
CA GLY A 133 -11.85 -4.80 -1.68
C GLY A 133 -12.23 -3.47 -2.33
N PHE A 134 -11.34 -2.86 -3.13
CA PHE A 134 -11.68 -1.67 -3.90
C PHE A 134 -12.76 -1.95 -4.94
N MET A 135 -12.62 -3.02 -5.72
CA MET A 135 -13.56 -3.37 -6.79
C MET A 135 -14.96 -3.64 -6.27
N LEU A 136 -15.06 -4.46 -5.22
CA LEU A 136 -16.34 -4.82 -4.59
C LEU A 136 -17.05 -3.57 -4.05
N HIS A 137 -16.34 -2.70 -3.35
CA HIS A 137 -16.90 -1.46 -2.82
C HIS A 137 -17.28 -0.47 -3.94
N ALA A 138 -16.43 -0.29 -4.95
CA ALA A 138 -16.70 0.60 -6.07
C ALA A 138 -17.94 0.14 -6.88
N TRP A 139 -18.10 -1.16 -7.10
CA TRP A 139 -19.29 -1.70 -7.70
C TRP A 139 -20.54 -1.42 -6.83
N GLU A 140 -20.48 -1.75 -5.54
CA GLU A 140 -21.62 -1.63 -4.62
C GLU A 140 -22.09 -0.18 -4.45
N GLN A 141 -21.17 0.77 -4.33
CA GLN A 141 -21.48 2.16 -4.02
C GLN A 141 -21.65 3.04 -5.26
N TYR A 142 -20.99 2.71 -6.37
CA TYR A 142 -20.96 3.56 -7.57
C TYR A 142 -21.55 2.88 -8.81
N GLY A 143 -21.88 1.60 -8.79
CA GLY A 143 -22.45 0.90 -9.95
C GLY A 143 -21.51 0.85 -11.15
N VAL A 144 -20.22 0.69 -10.92
CA VAL A 144 -19.19 0.58 -11.97
C VAL A 144 -18.96 -0.87 -12.37
N ARG A 145 -18.36 -1.09 -13.55
CA ARG A 145 -17.78 -2.37 -13.92
C ARG A 145 -16.29 -2.34 -13.65
N ALA A 146 -15.77 -3.35 -12.92
CA ALA A 146 -14.37 -3.36 -12.55
C ALA A 146 -13.64 -4.62 -13.04
N CYS A 147 -12.38 -4.44 -13.47
CA CYS A 147 -11.45 -5.50 -13.82
C CYS A 147 -10.25 -5.45 -12.89
N GLY A 148 -10.02 -6.49 -12.10
CA GLY A 148 -8.81 -6.66 -11.30
C GLY A 148 -7.70 -7.32 -12.09
N VAL A 149 -6.46 -6.87 -11.90
CA VAL A 149 -5.26 -7.51 -12.43
C VAL A 149 -4.36 -7.86 -11.27
N ASN A 150 -4.02 -9.12 -11.09
CA ASN A 150 -3.18 -9.57 -9.97
C ASN A 150 -2.31 -10.76 -10.40
N THR A 151 -1.12 -10.89 -9.80
CA THR A 151 -0.16 -11.97 -10.08
C THR A 151 -0.16 -13.07 -9.01
N THR A 152 -0.92 -12.92 -7.93
CA THR A 152 -0.98 -13.86 -6.80
C THR A 152 -2.20 -14.76 -6.93
N THR A 153 -1.97 -16.02 -7.28
CA THR A 153 -3.02 -17.03 -7.53
C THR A 153 -4.00 -17.12 -6.37
N GLU A 154 -3.52 -17.20 -5.13
CA GLU A 154 -4.35 -17.38 -3.93
C GLU A 154 -5.34 -16.22 -3.72
N GLN A 155 -4.93 -14.99 -4.07
CA GLN A 155 -5.82 -13.83 -4.01
C GLN A 155 -6.83 -13.82 -5.15
N VAL A 156 -6.39 -14.19 -6.36
CA VAL A 156 -7.26 -14.26 -7.54
C VAL A 156 -8.34 -15.32 -7.36
N GLU A 157 -7.99 -16.51 -6.88
CA GLU A 157 -8.95 -17.60 -6.60
C GLU A 157 -9.97 -17.16 -5.56
N TRP A 158 -9.51 -16.59 -4.45
CA TRP A 158 -10.39 -16.07 -3.41
C TRP A 158 -11.38 -15.02 -3.96
N LEU A 159 -10.90 -14.08 -4.78
CA LEU A 159 -11.74 -13.05 -5.36
C LEU A 159 -12.73 -13.62 -6.38
N ARG A 160 -12.33 -14.59 -7.22
CA ARG A 160 -13.25 -15.28 -8.12
C ARG A 160 -14.39 -15.96 -7.38
N ASP A 161 -14.07 -16.63 -6.27
CA ASP A 161 -15.08 -17.24 -5.41
C ASP A 161 -16.06 -16.20 -4.84
N GLN A 162 -15.56 -15.03 -4.40
CA GLN A 162 -16.41 -13.93 -3.92
C GLN A 162 -17.31 -13.38 -5.03
N ILE A 163 -16.79 -13.17 -6.23
CA ILE A 163 -17.56 -12.72 -7.40
C ILE A 163 -18.66 -13.73 -7.75
N GLN A 164 -18.33 -15.00 -7.79
CA GLN A 164 -19.27 -16.07 -8.11
C GLN A 164 -20.37 -16.23 -7.05
N GLN A 165 -20.00 -16.27 -5.77
CA GLN A 165 -20.93 -16.42 -4.65
C GLN A 165 -21.95 -15.26 -4.57
N ARG A 166 -21.56 -14.06 -5.01
CA ARG A 166 -22.41 -12.87 -5.02
C ARG A 166 -23.15 -12.67 -6.35
N GLY A 167 -22.91 -13.52 -7.37
CA GLY A 167 -23.53 -13.38 -8.69
C GLY A 167 -23.08 -12.16 -9.49
N LEU A 168 -21.83 -11.73 -9.35
CA LEU A 168 -21.30 -10.48 -9.90
C LEU A 168 -20.43 -10.66 -11.16
N ALA A 169 -20.51 -11.82 -11.83
CA ALA A 169 -19.63 -12.15 -12.95
C ALA A 169 -19.87 -11.27 -14.22
N ASP A 170 -21.00 -10.60 -14.32
CA ASP A 170 -21.30 -9.67 -15.43
C ASP A 170 -20.69 -8.27 -15.20
N GLU A 171 -20.41 -7.90 -13.95
CA GLU A 171 -19.92 -6.58 -13.55
C GLU A 171 -18.45 -6.58 -13.14
N LEU A 172 -17.99 -7.67 -12.51
CA LEU A 172 -16.63 -7.79 -11.98
C LEU A 172 -15.87 -8.95 -12.63
N ASP A 173 -14.66 -8.67 -13.09
CA ASP A 173 -13.72 -9.67 -13.62
C ASP A 173 -12.37 -9.58 -12.89
N VAL A 174 -11.67 -10.70 -12.74
CA VAL A 174 -10.30 -10.73 -12.23
C VAL A 174 -9.40 -11.61 -13.08
N ARG A 175 -8.29 -11.01 -13.53
CA ARG A 175 -7.29 -11.65 -14.38
C ARG A 175 -6.04 -11.97 -13.58
N GLU A 176 -5.65 -13.25 -13.59
CA GLU A 176 -4.35 -13.67 -13.11
C GLU A 176 -3.29 -13.36 -14.18
N ALA A 177 -2.78 -12.14 -14.15
CA ALA A 177 -1.84 -11.63 -15.14
C ALA A 177 -0.88 -10.63 -14.54
N ASP A 178 0.28 -10.47 -15.13
CA ASP A 178 1.12 -9.27 -14.92
C ASP A 178 0.55 -8.11 -15.75
N PHE A 179 0.66 -6.87 -15.26
CA PHE A 179 0.15 -5.69 -15.99
C PHE A 179 0.72 -5.58 -17.41
N ARG A 180 1.91 -6.14 -17.66
CA ARG A 180 2.56 -6.17 -18.98
C ARG A 180 1.86 -7.08 -20.01
N GLU A 181 1.01 -7.98 -19.55
CA GLU A 181 0.31 -8.97 -20.36
C GLU A 181 -1.14 -8.53 -20.71
N VAL A 182 -1.63 -7.45 -20.10
CA VAL A 182 -3.00 -6.99 -20.28
C VAL A 182 -3.06 -5.84 -21.28
N HIS A 183 -3.95 -5.95 -22.26
CA HIS A 183 -4.17 -4.94 -23.30
C HIS A 183 -5.67 -4.59 -23.36
N ALA A 184 -6.06 -3.54 -22.64
CA ALA A 184 -7.43 -3.03 -22.59
C ALA A 184 -7.41 -1.56 -22.19
N GLN A 185 -8.53 -0.85 -22.42
CA GLN A 185 -8.68 0.55 -21.99
C GLN A 185 -9.92 0.72 -21.13
N PHE A 186 -9.79 1.53 -20.09
CA PHE A 186 -10.81 1.78 -19.09
C PHE A 186 -11.04 3.28 -18.91
N ASP A 187 -12.20 3.65 -18.40
CA ASP A 187 -12.52 5.05 -18.07
C ASP A 187 -11.69 5.53 -16.87
N LYS A 188 -11.38 4.61 -15.95
CA LYS A 188 -10.59 4.88 -14.74
C LYS A 188 -9.50 3.81 -14.53
N VAL A 189 -8.37 4.23 -13.97
CA VAL A 189 -7.26 3.35 -13.57
C VAL A 189 -6.92 3.62 -12.11
N VAL A 190 -6.90 2.57 -11.31
CA VAL A 190 -6.50 2.62 -9.91
C VAL A 190 -5.38 1.62 -9.65
N SER A 191 -4.41 2.01 -8.84
CA SER A 191 -3.32 1.15 -8.40
C SER A 191 -2.93 1.53 -6.98
N ILE A 192 -3.08 0.58 -6.06
CA ILE A 192 -2.92 0.80 -4.63
C ILE A 192 -1.88 -0.17 -4.08
N GLY A 193 -0.64 0.31 -3.80
CA GLY A 193 0.44 -0.49 -3.23
C GLY A 193 1.12 -1.43 -4.25
N VAL A 194 1.37 -0.97 -5.47
CA VAL A 194 1.95 -1.78 -6.56
C VAL A 194 3.33 -1.28 -7.01
N LEU A 195 3.55 0.03 -7.03
CA LEU A 195 4.83 0.60 -7.49
C LEU A 195 6.02 0.09 -6.69
N GLU A 196 5.84 -0.20 -5.42
CA GLU A 196 6.82 -0.76 -4.50
C GLU A 196 7.29 -2.15 -4.92
N HIS A 197 6.47 -2.87 -5.70
CA HIS A 197 6.74 -4.21 -6.20
C HIS A 197 7.22 -4.23 -7.64
N ALA A 198 7.23 -3.10 -8.32
CA ALA A 198 7.68 -3.04 -9.72
C ALA A 198 9.18 -3.34 -9.87
N GLY A 199 9.98 -2.86 -8.93
CA GLY A 199 11.45 -2.87 -9.03
C GLY A 199 11.99 -1.65 -9.79
N ARG A 200 13.25 -1.30 -9.52
CA ARG A 200 13.89 -0.08 -10.03
C ARG A 200 13.81 0.06 -11.56
N ASP A 201 14.14 -1.01 -12.26
CA ASP A 201 14.24 -1.02 -13.72
C ASP A 201 12.86 -1.00 -14.41
N GLN A 202 11.76 -1.20 -13.66
CA GLN A 202 10.42 -1.33 -14.21
C GLN A 202 9.52 -0.10 -13.96
N LEU A 203 9.98 0.91 -13.22
CA LEU A 203 9.15 2.07 -12.86
C LEU A 203 8.49 2.72 -14.09
N ARG A 204 9.27 3.01 -15.14
CA ARG A 204 8.74 3.62 -16.37
C ARG A 204 7.76 2.70 -17.09
N SER A 205 8.00 1.40 -17.11
CA SER A 205 7.10 0.42 -17.73
C SER A 205 5.77 0.30 -17.01
N VAL A 206 5.80 0.30 -15.66
CA VAL A 206 4.57 0.28 -14.85
C VAL A 206 3.76 1.54 -15.05
N VAL A 207 4.39 2.71 -14.97
CA VAL A 207 3.70 4.00 -15.17
C VAL A 207 3.14 4.10 -16.60
N LYS A 208 3.91 3.64 -17.61
CA LYS A 208 3.41 3.58 -18.98
C LYS A 208 2.19 2.66 -19.11
N ALA A 209 2.17 1.52 -18.44
CA ALA A 209 1.00 0.64 -18.45
C ALA A 209 -0.26 1.32 -17.90
N HIS A 210 -0.13 2.14 -16.84
CA HIS A 210 -1.23 2.94 -16.33
C HIS A 210 -1.76 3.94 -17.39
N ALA A 211 -0.85 4.58 -18.13
CA ALA A 211 -1.23 5.46 -19.25
C ALA A 211 -1.90 4.70 -20.40
N ASP A 212 -1.41 3.49 -20.71
CA ASP A 212 -1.97 2.67 -21.80
C ASP A 212 -3.37 2.14 -21.46
N PHE A 213 -3.62 1.79 -20.19
CA PHE A 213 -4.94 1.34 -19.71
C PHE A 213 -5.97 2.47 -19.64
N LEU A 214 -5.55 3.72 -19.58
CA LEU A 214 -6.46 4.84 -19.45
C LEU A 214 -6.92 5.34 -20.81
N LYS A 215 -8.23 5.48 -21.00
CA LYS A 215 -8.81 6.15 -22.18
C LYS A 215 -8.39 7.62 -22.21
N PRO A 216 -8.30 8.25 -23.39
CA PRO A 216 -8.10 9.70 -23.47
C PRO A 216 -9.14 10.46 -22.63
N GLY A 217 -8.70 11.45 -21.85
CA GLY A 217 -9.55 12.22 -20.92
C GLY A 217 -9.94 11.48 -19.64
N GLY A 218 -9.54 10.21 -19.47
CA GLY A 218 -9.77 9.44 -18.26
C GLY A 218 -8.90 9.91 -17.09
N LEU A 219 -9.34 9.58 -15.86
CA LEU A 219 -8.63 9.88 -14.62
C LEU A 219 -8.13 8.59 -13.97
N GLY A 220 -6.94 8.65 -13.40
CA GLY A 220 -6.38 7.54 -12.64
C GLY A 220 -5.76 7.99 -11.32
N MET A 221 -5.44 7.02 -10.47
CA MET A 221 -4.81 7.25 -9.18
C MET A 221 -3.74 6.20 -8.88
N LEU A 222 -2.56 6.69 -8.49
CA LEU A 222 -1.48 5.92 -7.88
C LEU A 222 -1.45 6.16 -6.37
N HIS A 223 -1.52 5.09 -5.59
CA HIS A 223 -1.33 5.12 -4.14
C HIS A 223 -0.14 4.22 -3.80
N PHE A 224 0.95 4.80 -3.33
CA PHE A 224 2.21 4.07 -3.16
C PHE A 224 3.09 4.65 -2.06
N ILE A 225 3.95 3.80 -1.51
CA ILE A 225 5.04 4.21 -0.64
C ILE A 225 6.12 4.85 -1.50
N GLY A 226 6.52 6.07 -1.17
CA GLY A 226 7.57 6.78 -1.91
C GLY A 226 8.58 7.44 -0.99
N HIS A 227 9.83 7.51 -1.44
CA HIS A 227 10.86 8.25 -0.73
C HIS A 227 10.84 9.74 -1.07
N VAL A 228 11.23 10.56 -0.10
CA VAL A 228 11.66 11.94 -0.32
C VAL A 228 13.15 11.93 -0.61
N GLY A 229 13.50 12.12 -1.89
CA GLY A 229 14.83 11.90 -2.44
C GLY A 229 15.13 10.44 -2.76
N VAL A 230 16.12 10.20 -3.62
CA VAL A 230 16.52 8.85 -4.05
C VAL A 230 17.23 8.11 -2.92
N ARG A 231 16.75 6.91 -2.58
CA ARG A 231 17.28 6.05 -1.52
C ARG A 231 17.14 4.59 -1.89
N ASP A 232 17.93 3.75 -1.23
CA ASP A 232 17.75 2.31 -1.29
C ASP A 232 16.65 1.87 -0.33
N THR A 233 15.91 0.84 -0.74
CA THR A 233 14.97 0.14 0.14
C THR A 233 15.74 -0.62 1.22
N GLU A 234 15.21 -0.62 2.43
CA GLU A 234 15.82 -1.24 3.59
C GLU A 234 16.05 -2.76 3.38
N PHE A 235 17.26 -3.24 3.71
CA PHE A 235 17.65 -4.63 3.47
C PHE A 235 16.81 -5.63 4.26
N PHE A 236 16.43 -5.30 5.49
CA PHE A 236 15.53 -6.12 6.29
C PHE A 236 14.20 -6.38 5.57
N ILE A 237 13.60 -5.33 5.00
CA ILE A 237 12.33 -5.41 4.25
C ILE A 237 12.49 -6.29 3.02
N ARG A 238 13.55 -6.09 2.24
CA ARG A 238 13.81 -6.92 1.05
C ARG A 238 14.08 -8.38 1.38
N ARG A 239 14.79 -8.64 2.47
CA ARG A 239 15.19 -10.01 2.83
C ARG A 239 14.04 -10.83 3.39
N HIS A 240 13.22 -10.23 4.25
CA HIS A 240 12.28 -10.96 5.08
C HIS A 240 10.82 -10.74 4.74
N VAL A 241 10.49 -9.64 4.06
CA VAL A 241 9.10 -9.24 3.83
C VAL A 241 8.77 -9.17 2.34
N PHE A 242 9.45 -8.30 1.58
CA PHE A 242 9.17 -8.05 0.18
C PHE A 242 10.42 -8.28 -0.71
N PRO A 243 10.75 -9.53 -1.06
CA PRO A 243 11.84 -9.81 -1.99
C PRO A 243 11.60 -9.09 -3.32
N GLY A 244 12.67 -8.47 -3.86
CA GLY A 244 12.56 -7.69 -5.09
C GLY A 244 11.90 -6.31 -4.95
N GLY A 245 11.37 -5.97 -3.76
CA GLY A 245 10.76 -4.67 -3.48
C GLY A 245 11.75 -3.51 -3.66
N TRP A 246 11.27 -2.43 -4.25
CA TRP A 246 12.02 -1.19 -4.40
C TRP A 246 11.06 0.01 -4.30
N ILE A 247 11.37 0.94 -3.42
CA ILE A 247 10.54 2.12 -3.19
C ILE A 247 11.07 3.28 -4.05
N PRO A 248 10.29 3.79 -5.02
CA PRO A 248 10.68 4.94 -5.82
C PRO A 248 10.69 6.22 -5.00
N SER A 249 11.40 7.26 -5.47
CA SER A 249 11.16 8.60 -4.96
C SER A 249 9.93 9.22 -5.63
N LEU A 250 9.30 10.19 -4.95
CA LEU A 250 8.20 10.98 -5.55
C LEU A 250 8.64 11.63 -6.86
N ALA A 251 9.83 12.22 -6.90
CA ALA A 251 10.36 12.88 -8.09
C ALA A 251 10.53 11.91 -9.27
N GLN A 252 11.09 10.71 -9.02
CA GLN A 252 11.23 9.68 -10.07
C GLN A 252 9.87 9.22 -10.61
N THR A 253 8.87 9.13 -9.73
CA THR A 253 7.50 8.74 -10.15
C THR A 253 6.87 9.82 -11.03
N ILE A 254 6.99 11.10 -10.64
CA ILE A 254 6.48 12.22 -11.46
C ILE A 254 7.18 12.28 -12.81
N GLU A 255 8.52 12.17 -12.84
CA GLU A 255 9.29 12.11 -14.11
C GLU A 255 8.81 10.98 -15.03
N ALA A 256 8.53 9.80 -14.46
CA ALA A 256 7.99 8.69 -15.23
C ALA A 256 6.58 8.95 -15.76
N MET A 257 5.74 9.69 -15.00
CA MET A 257 4.38 10.07 -15.41
C MET A 257 4.40 11.09 -16.55
N GLU A 258 5.23 12.13 -16.45
CA GLU A 258 5.43 13.11 -17.52
C GLU A 258 5.96 12.45 -18.80
N ALA A 259 6.93 11.53 -18.67
CA ALA A 259 7.45 10.77 -19.82
C ALA A 259 6.40 9.83 -20.46
N ALA A 260 5.37 9.42 -19.71
CA ALA A 260 4.25 8.63 -20.21
C ALA A 260 3.10 9.49 -20.79
N GLY A 261 3.24 10.83 -20.81
CA GLY A 261 2.23 11.76 -21.29
C GLY A 261 1.03 11.92 -20.36
N LEU A 262 1.22 11.71 -19.06
CA LEU A 262 0.20 11.89 -18.03
C LEU A 262 0.33 13.29 -17.41
N GLU A 263 -0.79 13.97 -17.24
CA GLU A 263 -0.87 15.18 -16.41
C GLU A 263 -1.02 14.78 -14.95
N VAL A 264 -0.17 15.31 -14.08
CA VAL A 264 -0.32 15.19 -12.63
C VAL A 264 -1.30 16.24 -12.13
N VAL A 265 -2.47 15.79 -11.68
CA VAL A 265 -3.60 16.66 -11.27
C VAL A 265 -3.53 17.04 -9.80
N ASP A 266 -3.22 16.06 -8.93
CA ASP A 266 -3.19 16.23 -7.48
C ASP A 266 -2.20 15.29 -6.82
N ILE A 267 -1.56 15.75 -5.74
CA ILE A 267 -0.68 14.94 -4.89
C ILE A 267 -1.06 15.15 -3.44
N GLU A 268 -1.35 14.06 -2.74
CA GLU A 268 -1.60 14.06 -1.30
C GLU A 268 -0.65 13.12 -0.57
N ASN A 269 -0.17 13.56 0.61
CA ASN A 269 0.74 12.79 1.44
C ASN A 269 0.00 12.21 2.66
N LEU A 270 -0.15 10.90 2.68
CA LEU A 270 -0.86 10.16 3.72
C LEU A 270 0.06 9.47 4.74
N ARG A 271 1.30 9.91 4.87
CA ARG A 271 2.29 9.30 5.78
C ARG A 271 1.74 9.03 7.18
N ARG A 272 1.06 10.00 7.78
CA ARG A 272 0.52 9.90 9.15
C ARG A 272 -0.59 8.86 9.26
N HIS A 273 -1.42 8.71 8.22
CA HIS A 273 -2.47 7.69 8.17
C HIS A 273 -1.90 6.28 8.18
N TYR A 274 -0.72 6.08 7.56
CA TYR A 274 -0.12 4.76 7.54
C TYR A 274 0.42 4.32 8.90
N ALA A 275 0.95 5.24 9.71
CA ALA A 275 1.33 4.92 11.09
C ALA A 275 0.14 4.35 11.88
N HIS A 276 -1.02 5.02 11.84
CA HIS A 276 -2.24 4.53 12.49
C HIS A 276 -2.74 3.19 11.94
N THR A 277 -2.63 2.99 10.62
CA THR A 277 -3.02 1.73 9.99
C THR A 277 -2.15 0.57 10.48
N LEU A 278 -0.84 0.78 10.53
CA LEU A 278 0.13 -0.22 11.00
C LEU A 278 -0.02 -0.51 12.50
N ASP A 279 -0.37 0.48 13.32
CA ASP A 279 -0.71 0.28 14.73
C ASP A 279 -1.92 -0.65 14.88
N ALA A 280 -3.00 -0.38 14.13
CA ALA A 280 -4.19 -1.22 14.17
C ALA A 280 -3.92 -2.66 13.70
N TRP A 281 -3.09 -2.83 12.65
CA TRP A 281 -2.66 -4.15 12.20
C TRP A 281 -1.78 -4.86 13.22
N THR A 282 -0.85 -4.16 13.86
CA THR A 282 0.01 -4.72 14.93
C THR A 282 -0.82 -5.23 16.09
N GLU A 283 -1.76 -4.42 16.58
CA GLU A 283 -2.65 -4.81 17.68
C GLU A 283 -3.46 -6.06 17.34
N ARG A 284 -4.01 -6.14 16.13
CA ARG A 284 -4.79 -7.30 15.68
C ARG A 284 -3.92 -8.53 15.48
N PHE A 285 -2.73 -8.38 14.92
CA PHE A 285 -1.77 -9.46 14.74
C PHE A 285 -1.36 -10.06 16.10
N ASP A 286 -0.98 -9.22 17.05
CA ASP A 286 -0.60 -9.66 18.40
C ASP A 286 -1.79 -10.33 19.13
N ARG A 287 -3.01 -9.77 19.03
CA ARG A 287 -4.22 -10.32 19.65
C ARG A 287 -4.63 -11.69 19.09
N ASN A 288 -4.42 -11.91 17.80
CA ASN A 288 -4.83 -13.13 17.12
C ASN A 288 -3.67 -14.11 16.88
N TRP A 289 -2.49 -13.88 17.48
CA TRP A 289 -1.31 -14.68 17.23
C TRP A 289 -1.54 -16.20 17.42
N ASP A 290 -2.19 -16.61 18.50
CA ASP A 290 -2.43 -18.03 18.77
C ASP A 290 -3.28 -18.70 17.66
N LYS A 291 -4.23 -17.97 17.09
CA LYS A 291 -5.03 -18.45 15.96
C LYS A 291 -4.20 -18.53 14.67
N ILE A 292 -3.34 -17.53 14.43
CA ILE A 292 -2.41 -17.51 13.30
C ILE A 292 -1.44 -18.70 13.40
N HIS A 293 -0.83 -18.89 14.56
CA HIS A 293 0.06 -20.04 14.82
C HIS A 293 -0.64 -21.37 14.57
N ALA A 294 -1.89 -21.51 14.98
CA ALA A 294 -2.68 -22.73 14.81
C ALA A 294 -3.00 -23.08 13.35
N LEU A 295 -2.95 -22.12 12.40
CA LEU A 295 -3.13 -22.40 10.96
C LEU A 295 -2.06 -23.35 10.42
N ASP A 296 -0.80 -23.09 10.77
CA ASP A 296 0.35 -23.93 10.44
C ASP A 296 1.50 -23.62 11.42
N PRO A 297 1.66 -24.40 12.51
CA PRO A 297 2.67 -24.12 13.52
C PRO A 297 4.13 -24.20 13.05
N LYS A 298 4.38 -24.87 11.91
CA LYS A 298 5.73 -24.92 11.32
C LYS A 298 6.06 -23.69 10.51
N ARG A 299 5.06 -23.14 9.84
CA ARG A 299 5.19 -21.92 9.02
C ARG A 299 5.12 -20.67 9.87
N PHE A 300 4.13 -20.59 10.77
CA PHE A 300 3.89 -19.47 11.67
C PHE A 300 4.51 -19.73 13.03
N ASP A 301 5.83 -19.93 13.06
CA ASP A 301 6.62 -20.15 14.27
C ASP A 301 6.99 -18.82 14.96
N GLU A 302 7.69 -18.89 16.11
CA GLU A 302 8.10 -17.69 16.85
C GLU A 302 9.09 -16.82 16.07
N ARG A 303 9.91 -17.40 15.17
CA ARG A 303 10.77 -16.63 14.28
C ARG A 303 9.94 -15.81 13.28
N PHE A 304 8.91 -16.40 12.68
CA PHE A 304 7.97 -15.70 11.82
C PHE A 304 7.27 -14.57 12.57
N ARG A 305 6.76 -14.84 13.79
CA ARG A 305 6.13 -13.84 14.65
C ARG A 305 7.03 -12.62 14.85
N ARG A 306 8.28 -12.83 15.25
CA ARG A 306 9.24 -11.77 15.50
C ARG A 306 9.56 -10.95 14.25
N ILE A 307 9.72 -11.59 13.09
CA ILE A 307 9.93 -10.91 11.80
C ILE A 307 8.71 -10.05 11.47
N TRP A 308 7.51 -10.62 11.50
CA TRP A 308 6.28 -9.94 11.10
C TRP A 308 5.95 -8.77 12.03
N ARG A 309 6.04 -9.00 13.31
CA ARG A 309 5.85 -7.96 14.32
C ARG A 309 6.86 -6.82 14.17
N THR A 310 8.14 -7.16 13.93
CA THR A 310 9.16 -6.13 13.66
C THR A 310 8.83 -5.33 12.42
N TYR A 311 8.38 -5.97 11.35
CA TYR A 311 7.94 -5.29 10.13
C TYR A 311 6.82 -4.28 10.42
N LEU A 312 5.75 -4.70 11.06
CA LEU A 312 4.60 -3.83 11.34
C LEU A 312 5.00 -2.66 12.25
N VAL A 313 5.67 -2.94 13.37
CA VAL A 313 6.07 -1.91 14.35
C VAL A 313 7.13 -0.97 13.77
N ALA A 314 8.17 -1.48 13.12
CA ALA A 314 9.22 -0.62 12.58
C ALA A 314 8.71 0.28 11.45
N CYS A 315 7.78 -0.22 10.61
CA CYS A 315 7.13 0.62 9.63
C CYS A 315 6.23 1.68 10.27
N ALA A 316 5.47 1.36 11.32
CA ALA A 316 4.65 2.34 12.05
C ALA A 316 5.53 3.48 12.60
N GLU A 317 6.62 3.14 13.29
CA GLU A 317 7.55 4.12 13.84
C GLU A 317 8.27 4.93 12.74
N MET A 318 8.63 4.31 11.65
CA MET A 318 9.20 5.01 10.49
C MET A 318 8.21 6.05 9.93
N PHE A 319 6.94 5.69 9.71
CA PHE A 319 5.93 6.63 9.21
C PHE A 319 5.55 7.70 10.26
N ARG A 320 5.69 7.41 11.54
CA ARG A 320 5.45 8.37 12.64
C ARG A 320 6.58 9.36 12.81
N SER A 321 7.83 8.96 12.55
CA SER A 321 9.03 9.76 12.80
C SER A 321 8.99 11.10 12.09
N PRO A 322 9.30 12.22 12.78
CA PRO A 322 9.40 13.54 12.14
C PRO A 322 10.59 13.65 11.16
N HIS A 323 11.53 12.74 11.26
CA HIS A 323 12.72 12.68 10.40
C HIS A 323 12.61 11.63 9.29
N ALA A 324 11.47 10.95 9.19
CA ALA A 324 11.24 9.96 8.14
C ALA A 324 11.31 10.58 6.75
N ARG A 325 11.89 9.83 5.83
CA ARG A 325 11.92 10.19 4.41
C ARG A 325 11.18 9.17 3.53
N THR A 326 10.54 8.20 4.14
CA THR A 326 9.60 7.29 3.50
C THR A 326 8.20 7.76 3.84
N HIS A 327 7.45 8.09 2.81
CA HIS A 327 6.11 8.64 2.89
C HIS A 327 5.13 7.75 2.14
N LEU A 328 3.87 8.08 2.18
CA LEU A 328 2.85 7.49 1.34
C LEU A 328 2.18 8.59 0.54
N PHE A 329 2.07 8.37 -0.77
CA PHE A 329 1.49 9.35 -1.67
C PHE A 329 0.27 8.78 -2.39
N GLN A 330 -0.72 9.63 -2.59
CA GLN A 330 -1.76 9.46 -3.61
C GLN A 330 -1.53 10.51 -4.69
N ILE A 331 -1.38 10.07 -5.93
CA ILE A 331 -1.25 10.95 -7.10
C ILE A 331 -2.44 10.71 -8.01
N VAL A 332 -3.24 11.75 -8.25
CA VAL A 332 -4.26 11.76 -9.29
C VAL A 332 -3.63 12.23 -10.58
N PHE A 333 -3.94 11.55 -11.66
CA PHE A 333 -3.43 11.86 -13.00
C PHE A 333 -4.53 11.74 -14.05
N SER A 334 -4.32 12.40 -15.19
CA SER A 334 -5.18 12.27 -16.37
C SER A 334 -4.37 11.90 -17.61
N LYS A 335 -5.03 11.27 -18.58
CA LYS A 335 -4.49 11.08 -19.92
C LYS A 335 -4.95 12.21 -20.84
N GLY A 336 -4.10 13.20 -21.03
CA GLY A 336 -4.42 14.50 -21.59
C GLY A 336 -4.86 15.50 -20.50
N ASN A 337 -4.92 16.78 -20.85
CA ASN A 337 -5.18 17.85 -19.90
C ASN A 337 -6.62 17.82 -19.38
N ILE A 338 -6.76 18.00 -18.07
CA ILE A 338 -8.06 18.24 -17.44
C ILE A 338 -8.60 19.63 -17.79
N ASN A 339 -9.91 19.78 -17.67
CA ASN A 339 -10.60 21.07 -17.77
C ASN A 339 -11.71 21.17 -16.71
N THR A 340 -12.42 22.30 -16.67
CA THR A 340 -13.48 22.54 -15.68
C THR A 340 -14.68 21.58 -15.79
N ASP A 341 -14.87 20.94 -16.93
CA ASP A 341 -15.99 20.04 -17.19
C ASP A 341 -15.73 18.62 -16.66
N ASN A 342 -14.44 18.21 -16.62
CA ASN A 342 -14.06 16.86 -16.22
C ASN A 342 -13.38 16.77 -14.84
N TYR A 343 -12.89 17.90 -14.28
CA TYR A 343 -12.31 17.93 -12.94
C TYR A 343 -12.60 19.25 -12.20
N PRO A 344 -13.04 19.23 -10.93
CA PRO A 344 -13.33 20.43 -10.14
C PRO A 344 -12.10 21.31 -9.89
N MET A 345 -12.27 22.63 -9.94
CA MET A 345 -11.20 23.60 -9.71
C MET A 345 -10.69 23.61 -8.25
N SER A 346 -11.44 23.14 -7.31
CA SER A 346 -11.06 23.09 -5.90
C SER A 346 -11.25 21.70 -5.30
N ARG A 347 -10.49 21.38 -4.25
CA ARG A 347 -10.61 20.12 -3.52
C ARG A 347 -11.82 20.04 -2.57
N SER A 348 -12.65 21.07 -2.48
CA SER A 348 -13.78 21.13 -1.54
C SER A 348 -14.74 19.94 -1.69
N PHE A 349 -14.86 19.36 -2.88
CA PHE A 349 -15.70 18.19 -3.13
C PHE A 349 -15.27 16.94 -2.32
N LEU A 350 -13.99 16.81 -1.98
CA LEU A 350 -13.47 15.70 -1.18
C LEU A 350 -13.82 15.83 0.32
N TYR A 351 -14.10 17.03 0.78
CA TYR A 351 -14.24 17.36 2.21
C TYR A 351 -15.62 17.90 2.56
N ARG A 352 -16.62 17.75 1.69
CA ARG A 352 -17.98 18.31 1.87
C ARG A 352 -18.61 17.92 3.20
N GLU A 353 -18.53 16.65 3.59
CA GLU A 353 -19.09 16.18 4.85
C GLU A 353 -18.38 16.77 6.06
N GLU A 354 -17.05 16.88 6.03
CA GLU A 354 -16.27 17.48 7.11
C GLU A 354 -16.57 18.97 7.25
N LEU A 355 -16.66 19.68 6.13
CA LEU A 355 -17.01 21.11 6.10
C LEU A 355 -18.44 21.34 6.60
N ALA A 356 -19.39 20.50 6.21
CA ALA A 356 -20.78 20.58 6.69
C ALA A 356 -20.88 20.35 8.21
N ARG A 357 -20.14 19.39 8.75
CA ARG A 357 -20.08 19.13 10.21
C ARG A 357 -19.42 20.28 10.96
N GLN A 358 -18.36 20.87 10.43
CA GLN A 358 -17.69 22.04 11.05
C GLN A 358 -18.58 23.28 11.09
N SER A 359 -19.38 23.52 10.04
CA SER A 359 -20.33 24.61 10.00
C SER A 359 -21.57 24.40 10.87
N ALA A 360 -21.91 23.14 11.19
CA ALA A 360 -23.01 22.79 12.08
C ALA A 360 -22.61 22.74 13.57
N ALA A 361 -21.33 22.77 13.89
CA ALA A 361 -20.85 22.79 15.27
C ALA A 361 -21.11 24.19 15.88
N PRO A 362 -21.73 24.28 17.08
CA PRO A 362 -21.92 25.58 17.76
C PRO A 362 -20.55 26.23 17.98
N GLU A 363 -20.48 27.56 17.72
CA GLU A 363 -19.30 28.35 18.03
C GLU A 363 -18.88 28.10 19.49
N ARG A 364 -17.75 27.44 19.69
CA ARG A 364 -17.15 27.39 21.02
C ARG A 364 -16.80 28.83 21.36
N GLU A 365 -17.48 29.40 22.34
CA GLU A 365 -17.14 30.69 22.92
C GLU A 365 -15.62 30.78 23.06
N LYS A 366 -15.04 31.76 22.36
CA LYS A 366 -13.67 32.15 22.57
C LYS A 366 -13.60 32.68 24.00
N SER A 367 -13.25 31.82 24.94
CA SER A 367 -12.91 32.22 26.30
C SER A 367 -11.71 33.13 26.18
N THR A 368 -11.96 34.41 26.30
CA THR A 368 -10.96 35.42 26.57
C THR A 368 -10.39 35.15 27.95
N ALA A 369 -9.13 34.76 28.03
CA ALA A 369 -8.25 34.91 29.20
C ALA A 369 -6.83 35.19 28.69
#